data_84a0c6c23b5b47ad786fc3acfed24522
#
_entry.id   84a0c6c23b5b47ad786fc3acfed24522
#
_cell.length_a   1.000
_cell.length_b   1.000
_cell.length_c   1.000
_cell.angle_alpha   90.00
_cell.angle_beta   90.00
_cell.angle_gamma   90.00
#
_symmetry.space_group_name_H-M   'P 1'
#
loop_
_entity.id
_entity.type
_entity.pdbx_description
1 polymer ?
#
loop_
_entity_poly.entity_id
_entity_poly.type
_entity_poly.pdbx_seq_one_letter_code
_entity_poly.pdbx_strand_id
1 'polypeptide(L)'
;MGERKFLRALICLTLMLALLLGTVGAQAAERSVTILRLTNDFVNIRSSTGEGSRVIGTLRQGTLMFYLNRSGSMAYVCTTSGTQGYVYAGYLEKVGEVRIGNVYYVQSSSLTVYNSPSTSASRSGTLPKGYHLLLIDANGRWGKIRSLSGAQGYVLLSGLRRAST
;
A
#
# COMPACT_ATOMS: atom_id res chain seq x y z
N MET A 1 53.36 -24.99 27.90
CA MET A 1 53.28 -23.70 27.14
C MET A 1 52.45 -23.82 25.85
N GLY A 2 51.99 -24.99 25.47
CA GLY A 2 51.16 -25.23 24.27
C GLY A 2 49.65 -25.01 24.45
N GLU A 3 49.10 -25.42 25.58
CA GLU A 3 47.65 -25.43 25.78
C GLU A 3 46.97 -24.04 25.78
N ARG A 4 47.64 -23.04 26.35
CA ARG A 4 47.12 -21.66 26.38
C ARG A 4 47.07 -20.99 24.99
N LYS A 5 47.95 -21.40 24.06
CA LYS A 5 47.94 -20.92 22.67
C LYS A 5 46.82 -21.59 21.88
N PHE A 6 46.57 -22.87 22.12
CA PHE A 6 45.50 -23.63 21.48
C PHE A 6 44.08 -23.11 21.89
N LEU A 7 43.91 -22.84 23.20
CA LEU A 7 42.66 -22.30 23.72
C LEU A 7 42.34 -20.89 23.17
N ARG A 8 43.37 -20.05 23.03
CA ARG A 8 43.24 -18.70 22.43
C ARG A 8 42.90 -18.77 20.94
N ALA A 9 43.46 -19.71 20.19
CA ALA A 9 43.13 -19.93 18.78
C ALA A 9 41.72 -20.45 18.62
N LEU A 10 41.24 -21.33 19.50
CA LEU A 10 39.87 -21.85 19.47
C LEU A 10 38.84 -20.78 19.82
N ILE A 11 39.13 -19.89 20.79
CA ILE A 11 38.26 -18.75 21.15
C ILE A 11 38.16 -17.73 20.00
N CYS A 12 39.31 -17.45 19.34
CA CYS A 12 39.29 -16.56 18.15
C CYS A 12 38.53 -17.17 16.99
N LEU A 13 38.58 -18.49 16.76
CA LEU A 13 37.86 -19.16 15.68
C LEU A 13 36.35 -19.18 15.95
N THR A 14 35.91 -19.38 17.19
CA THR A 14 34.49 -19.32 17.56
C THR A 14 33.93 -17.88 17.50
N LEU A 15 34.71 -16.87 17.84
CA LEU A 15 34.35 -15.46 17.70
C LEU A 15 34.30 -15.03 16.22
N MET A 16 35.19 -15.52 15.36
CA MET A 16 35.11 -15.27 13.91
C MET A 16 33.93 -15.99 13.27
N LEU A 17 33.59 -17.20 13.71
CA LEU A 17 32.43 -17.93 13.19
C LEU A 17 31.11 -17.29 13.63
N ALA A 18 31.06 -16.67 14.81
CA ALA A 18 29.93 -15.88 15.27
C ALA A 18 29.77 -14.54 14.49
N LEU A 19 30.87 -13.98 13.97
CA LEU A 19 30.82 -12.80 13.09
C LEU A 19 30.45 -13.17 11.64
N LEU A 20 30.69 -14.41 11.21
CA LEU A 20 30.28 -14.91 9.88
C LEU A 20 28.85 -15.43 9.85
N LEU A 21 28.23 -15.69 11.00
CA LEU A 21 26.77 -15.76 11.17
C LEU A 21 26.24 -14.33 11.25
N GLY A 22 26.72 -13.52 10.27
CA GLY A 22 26.30 -12.15 10.05
C GLY A 22 24.80 -12.09 10.10
N THR A 23 24.33 -11.17 10.90
CA THR A 23 23.00 -10.61 10.89
C THR A 23 22.24 -11.05 9.64
N VAL A 24 21.53 -12.13 9.74
CA VAL A 24 20.32 -12.31 8.93
C VAL A 24 19.46 -11.17 9.42
N GLY A 25 19.73 -9.97 8.85
CA GLY A 25 18.83 -8.86 8.98
C GLY A 25 17.50 -9.43 8.62
N ALA A 26 16.56 -9.47 9.55
CA ALA A 26 15.20 -9.74 9.27
C ALA A 26 14.80 -8.68 8.23
N GLN A 27 14.99 -9.02 6.94
CA GLN A 27 14.36 -8.28 5.86
C GLN A 27 12.88 -8.39 6.18
N ALA A 28 12.35 -7.30 6.75
CA ALA A 28 10.93 -7.16 6.92
C ALA A 28 10.36 -7.49 5.54
N ALA A 29 9.69 -8.63 5.42
CA ALA A 29 9.15 -9.10 4.16
C ALA A 29 8.37 -7.92 3.57
N GLU A 30 8.83 -7.40 2.43
CA GLU A 30 8.19 -6.25 1.80
C GLU A 30 6.77 -6.66 1.46
N ARG A 31 5.82 -6.21 2.28
CA ARG A 31 4.42 -6.51 2.09
C ARG A 31 3.94 -5.75 0.86
N SER A 32 3.42 -6.48 -0.11
CA SER A 32 2.73 -5.90 -1.26
C SER A 32 1.22 -6.02 -1.09
N VAL A 33 0.50 -5.12 -1.72
CA VAL A 33 -0.95 -5.18 -1.87
C VAL A 33 -1.31 -5.35 -3.33
N THR A 34 -2.20 -6.29 -3.61
CA THR A 34 -2.71 -6.53 -4.96
C THR A 34 -3.70 -5.44 -5.35
N ILE A 35 -3.58 -4.92 -6.57
CA ILE A 35 -4.57 -4.06 -7.19
C ILE A 35 -5.51 -4.94 -8.02
N LEU A 36 -6.80 -4.81 -7.77
CA LEU A 36 -7.87 -5.47 -8.51
C LEU A 36 -8.65 -4.46 -9.33
N ARG A 37 -9.17 -4.91 -10.47
CA ARG A 37 -10.11 -4.19 -11.33
C ARG A 37 -11.43 -4.94 -11.39
N LEU A 38 -12.54 -4.21 -11.31
CA LEU A 38 -13.87 -4.76 -11.48
C LEU A 38 -14.16 -5.02 -12.96
N THR A 39 -14.58 -6.25 -13.29
CA THR A 39 -14.89 -6.67 -14.66
C THR A 39 -16.35 -6.48 -15.07
N ASN A 40 -17.24 -6.38 -14.07
CA ASN A 40 -18.69 -6.26 -14.26
C ASN A 40 -19.19 -4.87 -13.84
N ASP A 41 -20.28 -4.42 -14.44
CA ASP A 41 -20.92 -3.16 -14.07
C ASP A 41 -21.97 -3.36 -12.98
N PHE A 42 -22.28 -2.28 -12.23
CA PHE A 42 -23.31 -2.23 -11.17
C PHE A 42 -23.13 -3.29 -10.07
N VAL A 43 -21.90 -3.58 -9.67
CA VAL A 43 -21.61 -4.56 -8.63
C VAL A 43 -21.75 -3.94 -7.23
N ASN A 44 -22.53 -4.57 -6.38
CA ASN A 44 -22.69 -4.13 -5.00
C ASN A 44 -21.47 -4.45 -4.16
N ILE A 45 -20.96 -3.44 -3.44
CA ILE A 45 -20.05 -3.62 -2.32
C ILE A 45 -20.86 -3.72 -1.02
N ARG A 46 -20.56 -4.72 -0.20
CA ARG A 46 -21.37 -5.11 0.97
C ARG A 46 -20.59 -5.01 2.27
N SER A 47 -21.29 -4.83 3.36
CA SER A 47 -20.69 -4.71 4.70
C SER A 47 -20.16 -6.04 5.27
N SER A 48 -20.67 -7.18 4.79
CA SER A 48 -20.25 -8.53 5.22
C SER A 48 -20.44 -9.55 4.10
N THR A 49 -20.05 -10.82 4.34
CA THR A 49 -20.13 -11.92 3.38
C THR A 49 -21.46 -12.67 3.38
N GLY A 50 -22.32 -12.46 4.38
CA GLY A 50 -23.59 -13.17 4.53
C GLY A 50 -24.64 -12.77 3.50
N GLU A 51 -25.56 -13.72 3.19
CA GLU A 51 -26.77 -13.43 2.44
C GLU A 51 -27.57 -12.34 3.17
N GLY A 52 -28.08 -11.35 2.42
CA GLY A 52 -28.81 -10.20 3.01
C GLY A 52 -27.92 -9.13 3.64
N SER A 53 -26.58 -9.25 3.58
CA SER A 53 -25.69 -8.20 4.07
C SER A 53 -25.98 -6.85 3.39
N ARG A 54 -25.90 -5.77 4.20
CA ARG A 54 -26.20 -4.42 3.74
C ARG A 54 -25.30 -4.00 2.56
N VAL A 55 -25.90 -3.50 1.51
CA VAL A 55 -25.19 -2.83 0.42
C VAL A 55 -24.73 -1.46 0.92
N ILE A 56 -23.43 -1.21 0.84
CA ILE A 56 -22.79 0.05 1.27
C ILE A 56 -22.36 0.92 0.08
N GLY A 57 -22.54 0.42 -1.13
CA GLY A 57 -22.32 1.15 -2.38
C GLY A 57 -22.48 0.25 -3.60
N THR A 58 -22.47 0.86 -4.77
CA THR A 58 -22.48 0.18 -6.08
C THR A 58 -21.27 0.65 -6.87
N LEU A 59 -20.54 -0.30 -7.42
CA LEU A 59 -19.30 -0.09 -8.16
C LEU A 59 -19.57 -0.28 -9.67
N ARG A 60 -18.83 0.48 -10.47
CA ARG A 60 -18.88 0.41 -11.94
C ARG A 60 -17.74 -0.46 -12.47
N GLN A 61 -17.93 -1.05 -13.64
CA GLN A 61 -16.87 -1.72 -14.39
C GLN A 61 -15.64 -0.81 -14.51
N GLY A 62 -14.44 -1.39 -14.39
CA GLY A 62 -13.18 -0.67 -14.43
C GLY A 62 -12.76 -0.05 -13.09
N THR A 63 -13.61 -0.07 -12.04
CA THR A 63 -13.24 0.42 -10.71
C THR A 63 -12.00 -0.34 -10.20
N LEU A 64 -10.96 0.43 -9.84
CA LEU A 64 -9.74 -0.10 -9.24
C LEU A 64 -9.84 -0.04 -7.71
N MET A 65 -9.32 -1.09 -7.07
CA MET A 65 -9.36 -1.24 -5.63
C MET A 65 -8.16 -2.04 -5.10
N PHE A 66 -7.82 -1.82 -3.85
CA PHE A 66 -6.83 -2.61 -3.14
C PHE A 66 -7.49 -3.89 -2.59
N TYR A 67 -6.87 -5.03 -2.85
CA TYR A 67 -7.25 -6.29 -2.22
C TYR A 67 -6.70 -6.33 -0.79
N LEU A 68 -7.57 -6.57 0.17
CA LEU A 68 -7.19 -6.65 1.58
C LEU A 68 -7.17 -8.09 2.09
N ASN A 69 -8.23 -8.87 1.78
CA ASN A 69 -8.36 -10.25 2.24
C ASN A 69 -9.43 -11.00 1.43
N ARG A 70 -9.56 -12.31 1.67
CA ARG A 70 -10.60 -13.17 1.07
C ARG A 70 -11.37 -13.91 2.15
N SER A 71 -12.68 -14.03 1.95
CA SER A 71 -13.58 -14.84 2.78
C SER A 71 -14.52 -15.62 1.86
N GLY A 72 -14.22 -16.90 1.68
CA GLY A 72 -14.94 -17.77 0.74
C GLY A 72 -14.90 -17.25 -0.70
N SER A 73 -16.06 -17.02 -1.30
CA SER A 73 -16.22 -16.44 -2.64
C SER A 73 -16.11 -14.93 -2.69
N MET A 74 -15.99 -14.25 -1.54
CA MET A 74 -15.96 -12.79 -1.44
C MET A 74 -14.54 -12.29 -1.20
N ALA A 75 -14.16 -11.21 -1.87
CA ALA A 75 -12.95 -10.44 -1.62
C ALA A 75 -13.27 -9.22 -0.74
N TYR A 76 -12.51 -9.02 0.32
CA TYR A 76 -12.54 -7.77 1.10
C TYR A 76 -11.60 -6.77 0.44
N VAL A 77 -12.13 -5.64 0.07
CA VAL A 77 -11.44 -4.64 -0.77
C VAL A 77 -11.56 -3.24 -0.18
N CYS A 78 -10.64 -2.36 -0.56
CA CYS A 78 -10.69 -0.93 -0.30
C CYS A 78 -10.67 -0.16 -1.62
N THR A 79 -11.70 0.63 -1.89
CA THR A 79 -11.76 1.51 -3.07
C THR A 79 -10.79 2.68 -2.93
N THR A 80 -10.53 3.41 -4.01
CA THR A 80 -9.73 4.65 -3.97
C THR A 80 -10.36 5.74 -3.11
N SER A 81 -11.69 5.75 -2.97
CA SER A 81 -12.41 6.67 -2.07
C SER A 81 -12.34 6.27 -0.59
N GLY A 82 -11.71 5.13 -0.27
CA GLY A 82 -11.59 4.63 1.10
C GLY A 82 -12.76 3.75 1.57
N THR A 83 -13.75 3.49 0.71
CA THR A 83 -14.83 2.56 1.05
C THR A 83 -14.28 1.14 1.15
N GLN A 84 -14.48 0.50 2.29
CA GLN A 84 -14.09 -0.89 2.52
C GLN A 84 -15.32 -1.79 2.58
N GLY A 85 -15.22 -2.97 1.97
CA GLY A 85 -16.32 -3.93 1.98
C GLY A 85 -16.04 -5.17 1.13
N TYR A 86 -17.04 -5.99 0.98
CA TYR A 86 -16.98 -7.29 0.31
C TYR A 86 -17.58 -7.20 -1.09
N VAL A 87 -16.86 -7.75 -2.07
CA VAL A 87 -17.26 -7.88 -3.47
C VAL A 87 -17.07 -9.33 -3.89
N TYR A 88 -17.94 -9.87 -4.73
CA TYR A 88 -17.78 -11.21 -5.27
C TYR A 88 -16.48 -11.32 -6.07
N ALA A 89 -15.61 -12.26 -5.67
CA ALA A 89 -14.26 -12.36 -6.22
C ALA A 89 -14.24 -12.73 -7.72
N GLY A 90 -15.29 -13.41 -8.21
CA GLY A 90 -15.42 -13.76 -9.62
C GLY A 90 -15.60 -12.56 -10.56
N TYR A 91 -15.90 -11.36 -10.01
CA TYR A 91 -15.98 -10.13 -10.79
C TYR A 91 -14.71 -9.29 -10.74
N LEU A 92 -13.62 -9.84 -10.21
CA LEU A 92 -12.38 -9.13 -10.00
C LEU A 92 -11.23 -9.77 -10.79
N GLU A 93 -10.44 -8.95 -11.45
CA GLU A 93 -9.19 -9.36 -12.07
C GLU A 93 -7.99 -8.65 -11.42
N LYS A 94 -6.87 -9.35 -11.29
CA LYS A 94 -5.62 -8.78 -10.81
C LYS A 94 -4.97 -7.96 -11.93
N VAL A 95 -4.70 -6.68 -11.68
CA VAL A 95 -4.03 -5.78 -12.63
C VAL A 95 -2.64 -5.37 -12.20
N GLY A 96 -2.25 -5.65 -10.96
CA GLY A 96 -0.90 -5.34 -10.48
C GLY A 96 -0.71 -5.57 -8.99
N GLU A 97 0.50 -5.27 -8.54
CA GLU A 97 0.88 -5.23 -7.13
C GLU A 97 1.66 -3.97 -6.83
N VAL A 98 1.50 -3.44 -5.62
CA VAL A 98 2.27 -2.31 -5.11
C VAL A 98 2.75 -2.60 -3.69
N ARG A 99 3.93 -2.07 -3.34
CA ARG A 99 4.44 -2.19 -1.97
C ARG A 99 3.55 -1.40 -1.02
N ILE A 100 3.13 -2.01 0.09
CA ILE A 100 2.31 -1.35 1.13
C ILE A 100 2.97 -0.05 1.62
N GLY A 101 4.31 -0.03 1.70
CA GLY A 101 5.07 1.16 2.06
C GLY A 101 4.83 2.39 1.19
N ASN A 102 4.29 2.21 0.00
CA ASN A 102 4.02 3.28 -0.95
C ASN A 102 2.54 3.69 -1.00
N VAL A 103 1.67 3.00 -0.26
CA VAL A 103 0.24 3.36 -0.18
C VAL A 103 0.04 4.40 0.90
N TYR A 104 -0.55 5.51 0.54
CA TYR A 104 -0.89 6.63 1.40
C TYR A 104 -2.36 6.98 1.25
N TYR A 105 -2.92 7.65 2.23
CA TYR A 105 -4.25 8.25 2.12
C TYR A 105 -4.23 9.73 2.54
N VAL A 106 -5.18 10.48 2.01
CA VAL A 106 -5.37 11.89 2.34
C VAL A 106 -5.93 12.01 3.76
N GLN A 107 -5.18 12.63 4.67
CA GLN A 107 -5.62 12.88 6.05
C GLN A 107 -6.30 14.25 6.24
N SER A 108 -5.92 15.25 5.44
CA SER A 108 -6.56 16.57 5.43
C SER A 108 -7.98 16.47 4.88
N SER A 109 -8.82 17.50 5.13
CA SER A 109 -10.17 17.57 4.57
C SER A 109 -10.19 17.52 3.05
N SER A 110 -9.18 18.12 2.43
CA SER A 110 -8.89 18.04 1.00
C SER A 110 -7.38 18.22 0.76
N LEU A 111 -6.88 17.73 -0.37
CA LEU A 111 -5.48 17.82 -0.77
C LEU A 111 -5.38 18.24 -2.23
N THR A 112 -4.79 19.42 -2.46
CA THR A 112 -4.57 19.93 -3.81
C THR A 112 -3.45 19.19 -4.51
N VAL A 113 -3.67 18.79 -5.76
CA VAL A 113 -2.67 18.19 -6.64
C VAL A 113 -2.17 19.24 -7.61
N TYR A 114 -0.85 19.38 -7.72
CA TYR A 114 -0.15 20.33 -8.58
C TYR A 114 0.58 19.63 -9.71
N ASN A 115 0.81 20.34 -10.82
CA ASN A 115 1.57 19.79 -11.96
C ASN A 115 3.10 19.79 -11.72
N SER A 116 3.58 20.60 -10.78
CA SER A 116 4.99 20.62 -10.33
C SER A 116 5.07 20.86 -8.82
N PRO A 117 6.22 20.60 -8.17
CA PRO A 117 6.38 20.74 -6.72
C PRO A 117 6.50 22.22 -6.28
N SER A 118 5.47 23.01 -6.57
CA SER A 118 5.35 24.42 -6.20
C SER A 118 3.90 24.79 -5.92
N THR A 119 3.66 25.61 -4.90
CA THR A 119 2.32 26.15 -4.59
C THR A 119 1.83 27.18 -5.60
N SER A 120 2.73 27.75 -6.42
CA SER A 120 2.41 28.61 -7.56
C SER A 120 2.18 27.86 -8.87
N ALA A 121 2.41 26.54 -8.89
CA ALA A 121 2.13 25.72 -10.06
C ALA A 121 0.63 25.59 -10.33
N SER A 122 0.29 25.29 -11.59
CA SER A 122 -1.08 24.99 -11.97
C SER A 122 -1.60 23.78 -11.20
N ARG A 123 -2.87 23.85 -10.81
CA ARG A 123 -3.55 22.78 -10.08
C ARG A 123 -4.17 21.80 -11.06
N SER A 124 -3.92 20.52 -10.90
CA SER A 124 -4.54 19.44 -11.70
C SER A 124 -5.82 18.89 -11.06
N GLY A 125 -6.06 19.20 -9.78
CA GLY A 125 -7.27 18.76 -9.09
C GLY A 125 -7.15 18.80 -7.58
N THR A 126 -8.14 18.20 -6.91
CA THR A 126 -8.21 18.09 -5.46
C THR A 126 -8.65 16.67 -5.08
N LEU A 127 -8.00 16.09 -4.09
CA LEU A 127 -8.32 14.78 -3.55
C LEU A 127 -9.06 14.92 -2.22
N PRO A 128 -10.17 14.22 -2.01
CA PRO A 128 -10.91 14.28 -0.76
C PRO A 128 -10.21 13.49 0.36
N LYS A 129 -10.58 13.77 1.60
CA LYS A 129 -10.14 13.00 2.77
C LYS A 129 -10.43 11.51 2.58
N GLY A 130 -9.49 10.65 2.99
CA GLY A 130 -9.60 9.20 2.85
C GLY A 130 -9.20 8.65 1.48
N TYR A 131 -8.95 9.50 0.47
CA TYR A 131 -8.52 9.03 -0.85
C TYR A 131 -7.16 8.32 -0.78
N HIS A 132 -7.11 7.08 -1.29
CA HIS A 132 -5.90 6.26 -1.32
C HIS A 132 -5.13 6.44 -2.63
N LEU A 133 -3.82 6.56 -2.51
CA LEU A 133 -2.91 6.82 -3.62
C LEU A 133 -1.53 6.19 -3.39
N LEU A 134 -0.71 6.22 -4.41
CA LEU A 134 0.67 5.75 -4.35
C LEU A 134 1.62 6.94 -4.26
N LEU A 135 2.51 6.94 -3.27
CA LEU A 135 3.64 7.86 -3.20
C LEU A 135 4.79 7.24 -4.01
N ILE A 136 5.20 7.91 -5.10
CA ILE A 136 6.27 7.45 -5.99
C ILE A 136 7.62 7.93 -5.47
N ASP A 137 7.68 9.21 -5.07
CA ASP A 137 8.90 9.88 -4.65
C ASP A 137 8.58 10.99 -3.66
N ALA A 138 9.55 11.36 -2.83
CA ALA A 138 9.42 12.41 -1.84
C ALA A 138 10.69 13.30 -1.83
N ASN A 139 10.50 14.61 -1.98
CA ASN A 139 11.58 15.59 -1.92
C ASN A 139 11.16 16.80 -1.09
N GLY A 140 11.84 17.00 0.04
CA GLY A 140 11.49 18.03 1.01
C GLY A 140 10.05 17.89 1.48
N ARG A 141 9.23 18.92 1.30
CA ARG A 141 7.81 18.91 1.70
C ARG A 141 6.87 18.35 0.60
N TRP A 142 7.38 17.99 -0.57
CA TRP A 142 6.61 17.55 -1.71
C TRP A 142 6.66 16.05 -1.92
N GLY A 143 5.53 15.46 -2.27
CA GLY A 143 5.43 14.07 -2.71
C GLY A 143 4.95 13.99 -4.15
N LYS A 144 5.66 13.25 -5.01
CA LYS A 144 5.17 12.85 -6.31
C LYS A 144 4.24 11.65 -6.12
N ILE A 145 3.00 11.80 -6.53
CA ILE A 145 1.97 10.79 -6.34
C ILE A 145 1.46 10.23 -7.66
N ARG A 146 0.86 9.04 -7.56
CA ARG A 146 0.12 8.41 -8.66
C ARG A 146 -1.18 7.82 -8.13
N SER A 147 -2.28 8.09 -8.83
CA SER A 147 -3.56 7.40 -8.60
C SER A 147 -3.50 5.96 -9.08
N LEU A 148 -4.44 5.11 -8.66
CA LEU A 148 -4.54 3.74 -9.20
C LEU A 148 -4.86 3.73 -10.70
N SER A 149 -5.57 4.74 -11.21
CA SER A 149 -5.84 4.93 -12.65
C SER A 149 -4.63 5.43 -13.46
N GLY A 150 -3.49 5.75 -12.79
CA GLY A 150 -2.26 6.15 -13.45
C GLY A 150 -2.00 7.65 -13.51
N ALA A 151 -2.96 8.51 -13.16
CA ALA A 151 -2.76 9.97 -13.12
C ALA A 151 -1.69 10.33 -12.08
N GLN A 152 -0.80 11.26 -12.43
CA GLN A 152 0.33 11.70 -11.59
C GLN A 152 0.22 13.18 -11.25
N GLY A 153 0.88 13.59 -10.18
CA GLY A 153 0.99 14.98 -9.76
C GLY A 153 1.82 15.13 -8.49
N TYR A 154 1.85 16.32 -7.95
CA TYR A 154 2.61 16.69 -6.75
C TYR A 154 1.67 17.18 -5.66
N VAL A 155 1.89 16.79 -4.43
CA VAL A 155 1.12 17.18 -3.26
C VAL A 155 2.03 17.54 -2.10
N LEU A 156 1.52 18.28 -1.13
CA LEU A 156 2.20 18.48 0.13
C LEU A 156 2.11 17.21 0.99
N LEU A 157 3.25 16.69 1.44
CA LEU A 157 3.33 15.48 2.26
C LEU A 157 2.59 15.61 3.59
N SER A 158 2.45 16.83 4.12
CA SER A 158 1.68 17.11 5.35
C SER A 158 0.21 16.72 5.24
N GLY A 159 -0.35 16.64 4.03
CA GLY A 159 -1.73 16.21 3.78
C GLY A 159 -1.90 14.70 3.65
N LEU A 160 -0.80 13.93 3.68
CA LEU A 160 -0.80 12.48 3.52
C LEU A 160 -0.50 11.74 4.81
N ARG A 161 -1.04 10.55 4.93
CA ARG A 161 -0.66 9.56 5.94
C ARG A 161 -0.44 8.20 5.29
N ARG A 162 0.57 7.49 5.76
CA ARG A 162 0.86 6.14 5.29
C ARG A 162 -0.27 5.20 5.69
N ALA A 163 -0.75 4.39 4.76
CA ALA A 163 -1.70 3.35 5.07
C ALA A 163 -0.99 2.28 5.91
N SER A 164 -1.57 1.96 7.08
CA SER A 164 -1.18 0.80 7.89
C SER A 164 -2.13 -0.35 7.58
N THR A 165 -1.62 -1.54 7.54
CA THR A 165 -2.40 -2.78 7.56
C THR A 165 -2.69 -3.18 8.97
#